data_b551143d52e07675eeea50e201030d96
#
_entry.id   b551143d52e07675eeea50e201030d96
#
_cell.length_a   1.000
_cell.length_b   1.000
_cell.length_c   1.000
_cell.angle_alpha   90.00
_cell.angle_beta   90.00
_cell.angle_gamma   90.00
#
_symmetry.space_group_name_H-M   'P 1'
#
loop_
_entity.id
_entity.type
_entity.pdbx_description
1 polymer ?
#
loop_
_entity_poly.entity_id
_entity_poly.type
_entity_poly.pdbx_seq_one_letter_code
_entity_poly.pdbx_strand_id
1 'polypeptide(L)'
;IATGHYIRKALAESEDFSKSIYVLSAAADSNKDQSYFLWMLGQEELRHALFPLGDLQKSEVRALARKFGLPTAEKKDSQGLCFVGQVDFAKFLRTLIPAHEGIIKTSDGKIIGHHDGVEFYTIGQRHGLKIGGGTVYYVAKKDFENNVLIGAEGEADEALYKNEAKIVNVSWISGAAPE
;
A
#
# COMPACT_ATOMS: atom_id res chain seq x y z
N ILE A 1 -12.33 20.17 4.28
CA ILE A 1 -10.91 19.89 4.51
C ILE A 1 -10.20 19.78 3.16
N ALA A 2 -9.05 20.45 2.98
CA ALA A 2 -8.17 20.23 1.84
C ALA A 2 -7.00 19.35 2.26
N THR A 3 -6.66 18.35 1.45
CA THR A 3 -5.58 17.39 1.76
C THR A 3 -4.68 17.19 0.54
N GLY A 4 -3.39 16.91 0.81
CA GLY A 4 -2.38 16.67 -0.21
C GLY A 4 -2.37 15.24 -0.79
N HIS A 5 -3.42 14.46 -0.61
CA HIS A 5 -3.53 13.16 -1.24
C HIS A 5 -3.67 13.27 -2.76
N TYR A 6 -2.93 12.40 -3.46
CA TYR A 6 -3.00 12.28 -4.92
C TYR A 6 -4.16 11.37 -5.29
N ILE A 7 -5.31 11.96 -5.50
CA ILE A 7 -6.56 11.30 -5.94
C ILE A 7 -7.45 12.36 -6.59
N ARG A 8 -8.26 11.98 -7.54
CA ARG A 8 -9.25 12.83 -8.17
C ARG A 8 -10.64 12.57 -7.61
N LYS A 9 -11.38 13.64 -7.38
CA LYS A 9 -12.78 13.60 -6.98
C LYS A 9 -13.61 14.35 -8.00
N ALA A 10 -14.66 13.75 -8.48
CA ALA A 10 -15.65 14.37 -9.35
C ALA A 10 -17.07 14.13 -8.82
N LEU A 11 -18.00 14.94 -9.25
CA LEU A 11 -19.43 14.71 -9.06
C LEU A 11 -19.93 13.99 -10.31
N ALA A 12 -20.41 12.76 -10.15
CA ALA A 12 -21.14 12.09 -11.20
C ALA A 12 -22.58 12.60 -11.14
N GLU A 13 -22.91 13.46 -12.12
CA GLU A 13 -24.23 14.06 -12.21
C GLU A 13 -25.26 13.04 -12.66
N SER A 14 -26.45 13.09 -12.09
CA SER A 14 -27.65 12.38 -12.53
C SER A 14 -28.65 13.41 -13.01
N GLU A 15 -29.57 13.02 -13.90
CA GLU A 15 -30.73 13.85 -14.28
C GLU A 15 -31.54 14.29 -13.04
N ASP A 16 -31.57 13.45 -12.04
CA ASP A 16 -32.04 13.78 -10.70
C ASP A 16 -30.85 14.19 -9.82
N PHE A 17 -30.68 15.50 -9.61
CA PHE A 17 -29.60 16.05 -8.78
C PHE A 17 -29.52 15.46 -7.37
N SER A 18 -30.64 14.97 -6.84
CA SER A 18 -30.66 14.31 -5.52
C SER A 18 -29.93 12.97 -5.51
N LYS A 19 -29.67 12.41 -6.69
CA LYS A 19 -28.95 11.14 -6.91
C LYS A 19 -27.51 11.33 -7.37
N SER A 20 -27.05 12.57 -7.52
CA SER A 20 -25.66 12.84 -7.87
C SER A 20 -24.73 12.38 -6.74
N ILE A 21 -23.68 11.66 -7.10
CA ILE A 21 -22.75 11.08 -6.14
C ILE A 21 -21.32 11.52 -6.44
N TYR A 22 -20.52 11.68 -5.38
CA TYR A 22 -19.08 11.84 -5.53
C TYR A 22 -18.44 10.53 -5.92
N VAL A 23 -17.56 10.57 -6.92
CA VAL A 23 -16.73 9.44 -7.34
C VAL A 23 -15.27 9.76 -7.14
N LEU A 24 -14.51 8.76 -6.79
CA LEU A 24 -13.05 8.83 -6.71
C LEU A 24 -12.44 8.11 -7.91
N SER A 25 -11.40 8.68 -8.48
CA SER A 25 -10.61 8.07 -9.54
C SER A 25 -9.13 8.26 -9.26
N ALA A 26 -8.32 7.37 -9.85
CA ALA A 26 -6.87 7.41 -9.73
C ALA A 26 -6.32 8.80 -10.11
N ALA A 27 -5.25 9.20 -9.43
CA ALA A 27 -4.56 10.45 -9.72
C ALA A 27 -3.93 10.46 -11.12
N ALA A 28 -3.60 11.65 -11.62
CA ALA A 28 -2.85 11.80 -12.87
C ALA A 28 -1.43 11.23 -12.76
N ASP A 29 -0.81 11.32 -11.57
CA ASP A 29 0.48 10.70 -11.27
C ASP A 29 0.27 9.28 -10.72
N SER A 30 0.37 8.27 -11.59
CA SER A 30 0.18 6.87 -11.22
C SER A 30 1.20 6.35 -10.19
N ASN A 31 2.40 6.97 -10.12
CA ASN A 31 3.42 6.61 -9.13
C ASN A 31 3.13 7.19 -7.74
N LYS A 32 2.21 8.17 -7.66
CA LYS A 32 1.83 8.83 -6.42
C LYS A 32 0.36 8.63 -6.06
N ASP A 33 -0.37 7.87 -6.87
CA ASP A 33 -1.77 7.57 -6.60
C ASP A 33 -1.97 6.97 -5.21
N GLN A 34 -2.93 7.53 -4.49
CA GLN A 34 -3.27 7.14 -3.11
C GLN A 34 -4.73 6.73 -2.97
N SER A 35 -5.39 6.41 -4.08
CA SER A 35 -6.80 5.99 -4.09
C SER A 35 -7.06 4.81 -3.17
N TYR A 36 -6.13 3.84 -3.14
CA TYR A 36 -6.21 2.65 -2.27
C TYR A 36 -6.27 2.99 -0.77
N PHE A 37 -5.71 4.13 -0.37
CA PHE A 37 -5.65 4.53 1.04
C PHE A 37 -6.95 5.14 1.55
N LEU A 38 -7.80 5.63 0.62
CA LEU A 38 -9.01 6.37 0.92
C LEU A 38 -10.30 5.54 0.72
N TRP A 39 -10.19 4.23 0.71
CA TRP A 39 -11.28 3.28 0.47
C TRP A 39 -12.43 3.36 1.48
N MET A 40 -12.18 3.92 2.66
CA MET A 40 -13.21 4.06 3.72
C MET A 40 -14.04 5.33 3.60
N LEU A 41 -13.69 6.25 2.68
CA LEU A 41 -14.45 7.50 2.54
C LEU A 41 -15.81 7.22 1.87
N GLY A 42 -16.87 7.70 2.51
CA GLY A 42 -18.21 7.70 1.95
C GLY A 42 -18.61 9.06 1.37
N GLN A 43 -19.87 9.19 0.97
CA GLN A 43 -20.39 10.39 0.33
C GLN A 43 -20.33 11.62 1.25
N GLU A 44 -20.54 11.43 2.57
CA GLU A 44 -20.51 12.52 3.52
C GLU A 44 -19.10 13.11 3.68
N GLU A 45 -18.06 12.24 3.83
CA GLU A 45 -16.68 12.70 3.91
C GLU A 45 -16.25 13.36 2.61
N LEU A 46 -16.64 12.80 1.46
CA LEU A 46 -16.29 13.33 0.15
C LEU A 46 -16.94 14.70 -0.12
N ARG A 47 -18.13 14.96 0.41
CA ARG A 47 -18.78 16.28 0.33
C ARG A 47 -17.88 17.37 0.91
N HIS A 48 -17.17 17.07 1.99
CA HIS A 48 -16.35 18.01 2.75
C HIS A 48 -14.85 17.93 2.45
N ALA A 49 -14.42 17.04 1.54
CA ALA A 49 -13.02 16.86 1.18
C ALA A 49 -12.66 17.50 -0.17
N LEU A 50 -11.47 18.11 -0.22
CA LEU A 50 -10.87 18.65 -1.44
C LEU A 50 -9.50 17.96 -1.65
N PHE A 51 -9.22 17.59 -2.89
CA PHE A 51 -7.98 16.92 -3.32
C PHE A 51 -7.31 17.74 -4.44
N PRO A 52 -6.70 18.88 -4.12
CA PRO A 52 -6.21 19.83 -5.13
C PRO A 52 -5.02 19.32 -5.94
N LEU A 53 -4.40 18.20 -5.56
CA LEU A 53 -3.22 17.65 -6.21
C LEU A 53 -3.53 16.50 -7.18
N GLY A 54 -4.79 16.09 -7.27
CA GLY A 54 -5.17 14.89 -8.03
C GLY A 54 -4.85 14.92 -9.52
N ASP A 55 -4.88 16.11 -10.12
CA ASP A 55 -4.62 16.33 -11.56
C ASP A 55 -3.18 16.73 -11.87
N LEU A 56 -2.30 16.76 -10.86
CA LEU A 56 -0.92 17.23 -11.01
C LEU A 56 0.07 16.09 -10.86
N GLN A 57 1.15 16.14 -11.66
CA GLN A 57 2.33 15.33 -11.44
C GLN A 57 3.12 15.83 -10.23
N LYS A 58 3.81 14.96 -9.51
CA LYS A 58 4.64 15.34 -8.35
C LYS A 58 5.69 16.40 -8.69
N SER A 59 6.26 16.34 -9.88
CA SER A 59 7.21 17.34 -10.39
C SER A 59 6.60 18.73 -10.50
N GLU A 60 5.35 18.82 -10.97
CA GLU A 60 4.62 20.10 -11.09
C GLU A 60 4.29 20.67 -9.70
N VAL A 61 3.85 19.81 -8.77
CA VAL A 61 3.60 20.24 -7.38
C VAL A 61 4.87 20.80 -6.75
N ARG A 62 6.04 20.19 -6.98
CA ARG A 62 7.31 20.72 -6.49
C ARG A 62 7.69 22.05 -7.14
N ALA A 63 7.45 22.19 -8.46
CA ALA A 63 7.68 23.45 -9.16
C ALA A 63 6.78 24.57 -8.60
N LEU A 64 5.51 24.29 -8.35
CA LEU A 64 4.58 25.22 -7.73
C LEU A 64 5.01 25.60 -6.30
N ALA A 65 5.45 24.63 -5.51
CA ALA A 65 5.93 24.85 -4.15
C ALA A 65 7.14 25.80 -4.14
N ARG A 66 8.09 25.64 -5.07
CA ARG A 66 9.23 26.57 -5.26
C ARG A 66 8.75 27.96 -5.66
N LYS A 67 7.84 28.03 -6.65
CA LYS A 67 7.26 29.28 -7.13
C LYS A 67 6.59 30.07 -6.01
N PHE A 68 5.92 29.38 -5.09
CA PHE A 68 5.25 29.99 -3.94
C PHE A 68 6.17 30.18 -2.72
N GLY A 69 7.46 29.85 -2.82
CA GLY A 69 8.42 30.00 -1.73
C GLY A 69 8.11 29.11 -0.52
N LEU A 70 7.45 27.96 -0.71
CA LEU A 70 7.07 27.09 0.40
C LEU A 70 8.31 26.39 0.98
N PRO A 71 8.50 26.40 2.32
CA PRO A 71 9.66 25.79 2.96
C PRO A 71 9.72 24.26 2.76
N THR A 72 8.61 23.66 2.35
CA THR A 72 8.50 22.22 2.10
C THR A 72 8.84 21.82 0.66
N ALA A 73 9.18 22.76 -0.23
CA ALA A 73 9.46 22.49 -1.64
C ALA A 73 10.55 21.42 -1.85
N GLU A 74 11.61 21.46 -1.03
CA GLU A 74 12.75 20.52 -1.09
C GLU A 74 12.64 19.36 -0.10
N LYS A 75 11.55 19.28 0.64
CA LYS A 75 11.33 18.17 1.58
C LYS A 75 11.26 16.85 0.81
N LYS A 76 12.09 15.88 1.23
CA LYS A 76 12.02 14.50 0.69
C LYS A 76 10.65 13.92 0.90
N ASP A 77 10.23 13.06 -0.03
CA ASP A 77 8.97 12.32 0.11
C ASP A 77 8.99 11.53 1.42
N SER A 78 7.86 11.49 2.09
CA SER A 78 7.71 10.68 3.30
C SER A 78 7.90 9.21 2.91
N GLN A 79 9.00 8.63 3.40
CA GLN A 79 9.24 7.19 3.34
C GLN A 79 8.99 6.67 4.75
N GLY A 80 8.01 5.81 4.90
CA GLY A 80 7.65 5.24 6.19
C GLY A 80 6.15 5.25 6.47
N LEU A 81 5.78 4.94 7.70
CA LEU A 81 4.39 4.96 8.14
C LEU A 81 3.91 6.40 8.30
N CYS A 82 2.75 6.71 7.71
CA CYS A 82 2.03 7.95 7.98
C CYS A 82 1.85 8.10 9.50
N PHE A 83 2.07 9.31 10.03
CA PHE A 83 2.00 9.68 11.46
C PHE A 83 3.17 9.22 12.35
N VAL A 84 3.97 8.22 11.95
CA VAL A 84 5.11 7.73 12.74
C VAL A 84 6.42 8.36 12.28
N GLY A 85 6.46 8.92 11.08
CA GLY A 85 7.65 9.57 10.51
C GLY A 85 8.64 8.61 9.86
N GLN A 86 9.91 9.03 9.76
CA GLN A 86 10.98 8.19 9.21
C GLN A 86 11.46 7.21 10.27
N VAL A 87 10.81 6.07 10.37
CA VAL A 87 11.20 4.98 11.26
C VAL A 87 11.51 3.77 10.40
N ASP A 88 12.62 3.11 10.70
CA ASP A 88 12.87 1.75 10.23
C ASP A 88 11.77 0.85 10.80
N PHE A 89 10.84 0.47 9.93
CA PHE A 89 9.65 -0.27 10.33
C PHE A 89 9.99 -1.61 11.00
N ALA A 90 11.00 -2.33 10.50
CA ALA A 90 11.43 -3.59 11.08
C ALA A 90 12.01 -3.37 12.48
N LYS A 91 12.80 -2.29 12.66
CA LYS A 91 13.35 -1.91 13.96
C LYS A 91 12.26 -1.50 14.95
N PHE A 92 11.26 -0.74 14.47
CA PHE A 92 10.11 -0.35 15.30
C PHE A 92 9.30 -1.58 15.72
N LEU A 93 8.97 -2.49 14.81
CA LEU A 93 8.25 -3.71 15.15
C LEU A 93 8.98 -4.56 16.19
N ARG A 94 10.31 -4.63 16.13
CA ARG A 94 11.12 -5.37 17.12
C ARG A 94 11.07 -4.79 18.54
N THR A 95 10.62 -3.55 18.71
CA THR A 95 10.36 -3.01 20.06
C THR A 95 9.04 -3.49 20.64
N LEU A 96 8.12 -3.97 19.80
CA LEU A 96 6.78 -4.41 20.19
C LEU A 96 6.63 -5.93 20.18
N ILE A 97 7.32 -6.59 19.25
CA ILE A 97 7.23 -8.04 19.03
C ILE A 97 8.62 -8.64 19.21
N PRO A 98 8.80 -9.58 20.15
CA PRO A 98 10.08 -10.26 20.32
C PRO A 98 10.41 -11.08 19.06
N ALA A 99 11.65 -11.00 18.62
CA ALA A 99 12.12 -11.83 17.53
C ALA A 99 12.20 -13.29 17.97
N HIS A 100 11.73 -14.20 17.12
CA HIS A 100 11.88 -15.64 17.31
C HIS A 100 12.25 -16.29 15.99
N GLU A 101 13.30 -17.06 16.02
CA GLU A 101 13.86 -17.66 14.81
C GLU A 101 12.90 -18.70 14.21
N GLY A 102 12.77 -18.65 12.88
CA GLY A 102 12.01 -19.60 12.08
C GLY A 102 12.76 -19.96 10.79
N ILE A 103 12.18 -20.85 10.00
CA ILE A 103 12.78 -21.34 8.76
C ILE A 103 12.08 -20.75 7.54
N ILE A 104 12.87 -20.57 6.47
CA ILE A 104 12.36 -20.28 5.12
C ILE A 104 12.52 -21.57 4.32
N LYS A 105 11.43 -22.04 3.73
CA LYS A 105 11.45 -23.23 2.86
C LYS A 105 10.74 -22.95 1.54
N THR A 106 11.08 -23.71 0.53
CA THR A 106 10.36 -23.71 -0.75
C THR A 106 9.03 -24.48 -0.63
N SER A 107 8.16 -24.39 -1.63
CA SER A 107 6.87 -25.10 -1.65
C SER A 107 6.99 -26.62 -1.58
N ASP A 108 8.10 -27.18 -2.09
CA ASP A 108 8.46 -28.60 -2.01
C ASP A 108 9.12 -29.00 -0.68
N GLY A 109 9.29 -28.04 0.25
CA GLY A 109 9.77 -28.30 1.61
C GLY A 109 11.28 -28.16 1.83
N LYS A 110 12.07 -27.81 0.81
CA LYS A 110 13.52 -27.59 0.95
C LYS A 110 13.79 -26.34 1.78
N ILE A 111 14.57 -26.45 2.85
CA ILE A 111 14.99 -25.30 3.66
C ILE A 111 16.02 -24.50 2.87
N ILE A 112 15.78 -23.18 2.73
CA ILE A 112 16.61 -22.23 1.97
C ILE A 112 17.16 -21.10 2.83
N GLY A 113 16.73 -20.97 4.08
CA GLY A 113 17.22 -19.95 5.00
C GLY A 113 16.49 -19.91 6.32
N HIS A 114 16.82 -18.89 7.11
CA HIS A 114 16.22 -18.61 8.42
C HIS A 114 15.72 -17.16 8.45
N HIS A 115 14.78 -16.89 9.36
CA HIS A 115 14.24 -15.55 9.58
C HIS A 115 14.00 -15.28 11.07
N ASP A 116 13.82 -14.01 11.42
CA ASP A 116 13.69 -13.54 12.82
C ASP A 116 12.22 -13.54 13.33
N GLY A 117 11.28 -14.08 12.59
CA GLY A 117 9.83 -14.12 12.88
C GLY A 117 9.00 -13.77 11.64
N VAL A 118 7.94 -14.54 11.36
CA VAL A 118 7.07 -14.33 10.18
C VAL A 118 6.40 -12.96 10.17
N GLU A 119 6.23 -12.32 11.32
CA GLU A 119 5.62 -11.01 11.49
C GLU A 119 6.39 -9.90 10.78
N PHE A 120 7.71 -10.03 10.70
CA PHE A 120 8.59 -9.01 10.11
C PHE A 120 8.63 -9.03 8.58
N TYR A 121 7.91 -9.95 7.95
CA TYR A 121 7.92 -10.13 6.50
C TYR A 121 6.55 -9.89 5.88
N THR A 122 6.54 -9.46 4.61
CA THR A 122 5.33 -9.23 3.83
C THR A 122 5.29 -10.19 2.65
N ILE A 123 4.11 -10.69 2.28
CA ILE A 123 3.93 -11.49 1.06
C ILE A 123 4.36 -10.64 -0.14
N GLY A 124 5.11 -11.24 -1.07
CA GLY A 124 5.74 -10.58 -2.21
C GLY A 124 7.08 -9.90 -1.89
N GLN A 125 7.51 -9.87 -0.62
CA GLN A 125 8.78 -9.26 -0.25
C GLN A 125 9.97 -10.05 -0.82
N ARG A 126 10.90 -9.32 -1.48
CA ARG A 126 12.15 -9.84 -2.02
C ARG A 126 13.34 -9.54 -1.10
N HIS A 127 13.42 -8.29 -0.63
CA HIS A 127 14.58 -7.82 0.12
C HIS A 127 14.54 -8.26 1.59
N GLY A 128 15.72 -8.50 2.17
CA GLY A 128 15.86 -8.80 3.60
C GLY A 128 15.67 -10.26 3.98
N LEU A 129 15.45 -11.17 3.02
CA LEU A 129 15.33 -12.62 3.29
C LEU A 129 16.66 -13.26 3.69
N LYS A 130 17.79 -12.61 3.39
CA LYS A 130 19.16 -13.08 3.73
C LYS A 130 19.45 -14.51 3.22
N ILE A 131 18.84 -14.92 2.11
CA ILE A 131 19.08 -16.22 1.48
C ILE A 131 20.31 -16.10 0.58
N GLY A 132 21.29 -16.96 0.78
CA GLY A 132 22.49 -17.03 -0.04
C GLY A 132 22.27 -17.84 -1.34
N GLY A 133 23.30 -17.88 -2.21
CA GLY A 133 23.30 -18.79 -3.36
C GLY A 133 22.91 -18.18 -4.72
N GLY A 134 22.68 -16.87 -4.79
CA GLY A 134 22.46 -16.17 -6.07
C GLY A 134 21.03 -16.31 -6.64
N THR A 135 20.22 -17.21 -6.16
CA THR A 135 18.80 -17.35 -6.53
C THR A 135 17.96 -16.28 -5.85
N VAL A 136 17.05 -15.67 -6.61
CA VAL A 136 16.13 -14.66 -6.10
C VAL A 136 14.89 -15.35 -5.54
N TYR A 137 14.57 -15.05 -4.28
CA TYR A 137 13.36 -15.57 -3.63
C TYR A 137 12.42 -14.43 -3.22
N TYR A 138 11.13 -14.75 -3.19
CA TYR A 138 10.05 -13.87 -2.74
C TYR A 138 9.23 -14.60 -1.67
N VAL A 139 8.69 -13.87 -0.71
CA VAL A 139 7.77 -14.46 0.28
C VAL A 139 6.43 -14.77 -0.40
N ALA A 140 6.13 -16.06 -0.60
CA ALA A 140 4.86 -16.50 -1.18
C ALA A 140 3.76 -16.69 -0.12
N LYS A 141 4.13 -17.22 1.06
CA LYS A 141 3.17 -17.49 2.14
C LYS A 141 3.83 -17.35 3.51
N LYS A 142 3.02 -17.02 4.50
CA LYS A 142 3.39 -16.96 5.92
C LYS A 142 2.58 -18.00 6.69
N ASP A 143 3.26 -18.89 7.38
CA ASP A 143 2.67 -19.84 8.33
C ASP A 143 2.98 -19.34 9.75
N PHE A 144 1.99 -18.70 10.35
CA PHE A 144 2.14 -18.10 11.68
C PHE A 144 2.18 -19.16 12.78
N GLU A 145 1.48 -20.27 12.62
CA GLU A 145 1.39 -21.33 13.64
C GLU A 145 2.74 -22.04 13.81
N ASN A 146 3.41 -22.30 12.70
CA ASN A 146 4.68 -23.04 12.69
C ASN A 146 5.89 -22.10 12.59
N ASN A 147 5.70 -20.78 12.53
CA ASN A 147 6.75 -19.78 12.32
C ASN A 147 7.62 -20.09 11.08
N VAL A 148 6.97 -20.29 9.91
CA VAL A 148 7.61 -20.66 8.65
C VAL A 148 7.25 -19.69 7.53
N LEU A 149 8.24 -19.25 6.76
CA LEU A 149 8.05 -18.57 5.50
C LEU A 149 8.16 -19.57 4.33
N ILE A 150 7.25 -19.45 3.37
CA ILE A 150 7.37 -20.15 2.10
C ILE A 150 7.95 -19.19 1.07
N GLY A 151 9.11 -19.54 0.53
CA GLY A 151 9.81 -18.80 -0.51
C GLY A 151 9.45 -19.32 -1.89
N ALA A 152 9.12 -18.40 -2.79
CA ALA A 152 8.94 -18.65 -4.22
C ALA A 152 10.22 -18.29 -4.97
N GLU A 153 10.61 -19.12 -5.96
CA GLU A 153 11.82 -18.90 -6.74
C GLU A 153 11.55 -18.05 -7.99
N GLY A 154 12.06 -16.82 -7.97
CA GLY A 154 11.83 -15.87 -9.06
C GLY A 154 10.43 -15.26 -9.07
N GLU A 155 10.24 -14.32 -10.00
CA GLU A 155 8.97 -13.58 -10.13
C GLU A 155 7.86 -14.39 -10.81
N ALA A 156 8.23 -15.41 -11.59
CA ALA A 156 7.29 -16.23 -12.35
C ALA A 156 6.77 -17.45 -11.57
N ASP A 157 7.20 -17.66 -10.32
CA ASP A 157 6.75 -18.78 -9.51
C ASP A 157 5.23 -18.67 -9.24
N GLU A 158 4.49 -19.71 -9.59
CA GLU A 158 3.03 -19.77 -9.45
C GLU A 158 2.56 -19.56 -7.99
N ALA A 159 3.42 -19.89 -7.01
CA ALA A 159 3.10 -19.66 -5.60
C ALA A 159 2.88 -18.19 -5.23
N LEU A 160 3.33 -17.24 -6.07
CA LEU A 160 3.10 -15.80 -5.88
C LEU A 160 1.73 -15.33 -6.37
N TYR A 161 1.03 -16.12 -7.16
CA TYR A 161 -0.18 -15.71 -7.85
C TYR A 161 -1.39 -16.51 -7.36
N LYS A 162 -2.54 -15.88 -7.40
CA LYS A 162 -3.84 -16.50 -7.13
C LYS A 162 -4.85 -16.04 -8.16
N ASN A 163 -5.67 -16.96 -8.64
CA ASN A 163 -6.75 -16.65 -9.58
C ASN A 163 -8.01 -16.13 -8.86
N GLU A 164 -8.08 -16.31 -7.53
CA GLU A 164 -9.23 -15.91 -6.73
C GLU A 164 -8.81 -15.18 -5.47
N ALA A 165 -9.61 -14.19 -5.09
CA ALA A 165 -9.48 -13.48 -3.81
C ALA A 165 -10.86 -13.34 -3.16
N LYS A 166 -10.95 -13.73 -1.88
CA LYS A 166 -12.13 -13.46 -1.07
C LYS A 166 -12.03 -12.08 -0.46
N ILE A 167 -12.93 -11.18 -0.84
CA ILE A 167 -13.02 -9.84 -0.29
C ILE A 167 -14.09 -9.84 0.80
N VAL A 168 -13.77 -9.24 1.95
CA VAL A 168 -14.67 -9.08 3.10
C VAL A 168 -14.65 -7.63 3.57
N ASN A 169 -15.69 -7.21 4.27
CA ASN A 169 -15.80 -5.83 4.81
C ASN A 169 -15.64 -4.77 3.73
N VAL A 170 -16.36 -4.94 2.61
CA VAL A 170 -16.31 -4.01 1.48
C VAL A 170 -16.98 -2.70 1.85
N SER A 171 -16.28 -1.58 1.66
CA SER A 171 -16.84 -0.23 1.74
C SER A 171 -17.15 0.28 0.33
N TRP A 172 -18.41 0.50 0.03
CA TRP A 172 -18.83 1.09 -1.25
C TRP A 172 -18.88 2.61 -1.12
N ILE A 173 -18.07 3.32 -1.90
CA ILE A 173 -18.02 4.80 -1.91
C ILE A 173 -19.40 5.38 -2.28
N SER A 174 -20.13 4.72 -3.16
CA SER A 174 -21.49 5.09 -3.54
C SER A 174 -22.53 4.87 -2.43
N GLY A 175 -22.19 4.12 -1.39
CA GLY A 175 -23.10 3.70 -0.31
C GLY A 175 -23.82 2.37 -0.58
N ALA A 176 -23.76 1.83 -1.80
CA ALA A 176 -24.37 0.56 -2.17
C ALA A 176 -23.48 -0.22 -3.16
N ALA A 177 -23.60 -1.55 -3.15
CA ALA A 177 -22.96 -2.39 -4.17
C ALA A 177 -23.48 -2.05 -5.57
N PRO A 178 -22.64 -2.12 -6.62
CA PRO A 178 -23.13 -2.02 -7.99
C PRO A 178 -24.06 -3.19 -8.30
N GLU A 179 -25.04 -2.92 -9.17
CA GLU A 179 -25.98 -3.92 -9.69
C GLU A 179 -25.29 -4.93 -10.61
#